data_a5edd3ae49a693ee426ea9ba6fa76299
#
_entry.id   a5edd3ae49a693ee426ea9ba6fa76299
#
_cell.length_a   1.000
_cell.length_b   1.000
_cell.length_c   1.000
_cell.angle_alpha   90.00
_cell.angle_beta   90.00
_cell.angle_gamma   90.00
#
_symmetry.space_group_name_H-M   'P 1'
#
loop_
_entity.id
_entity.type
_entity.pdbx_description
1 polymer ?
#
loop_
_entity_poly.entity_id
_entity_poly.type
_entity_poly.pdbx_seq_one_letter_code
_entity_poly.pdbx_strand_id
1 'polypeptide(L)'
;SNTHSAESLKAMDGPFDDAPIAGPKATPIDLDQFDRPAERAYHGIRDAILNGTLKGGDHLREESLAQMTGTSRTPVRDALGRLVAEGLARAENRSRFVSDFSYDEVVVIFDLRSRLEGYAARLASQRIRPEEIDDLTRIVDEIDELADEQTDESIQTFAALNTQFHSRIISATRSTQLQTLSAQTISLPLEMIKKFVWEQKVNIRRSNGQHRDIVGALISRNPE
;
A
#
# COMPACT_ATOMS: atom_id res chain seq x y z
N SER A 1 -1.96 -33.11 8.64
CA SER A 1 -3.41 -32.92 8.59
C SER A 1 -3.73 -31.47 8.27
N ASN A 2 -3.58 -31.10 6.98
CA ASN A 2 -3.70 -29.70 6.48
C ASN A 2 -4.86 -29.59 5.47
N THR A 3 -6.05 -30.07 5.84
CA THR A 3 -7.22 -30.07 4.94
C THR A 3 -8.29 -29.03 5.29
N HIS A 4 -8.07 -28.18 6.31
CA HIS A 4 -9.08 -27.20 6.75
C HIS A 4 -9.00 -25.81 6.10
N SER A 5 -7.90 -25.49 5.38
CA SER A 5 -7.73 -24.16 4.73
C SER A 5 -8.31 -24.08 3.31
N ALA A 6 -8.49 -25.20 2.64
CA ALA A 6 -8.95 -25.22 1.25
C ALA A 6 -10.49 -25.26 1.09
N GLU A 7 -11.21 -25.72 2.08
CA GLU A 7 -12.67 -25.81 2.01
C GLU A 7 -13.40 -24.52 2.37
N SER A 8 -12.78 -23.60 3.11
CA SER A 8 -13.36 -22.28 3.38
C SER A 8 -13.33 -21.31 2.17
N LEU A 9 -12.54 -21.60 1.16
CA LEU A 9 -12.37 -20.76 -0.04
C LEU A 9 -13.38 -21.10 -1.17
N LYS A 10 -14.11 -22.22 -1.08
CA LYS A 10 -14.99 -22.70 -2.15
C LYS A 10 -16.47 -22.28 -2.06
N ALA A 11 -16.85 -21.46 -1.08
CA ALA A 11 -18.27 -21.12 -0.82
C ALA A 11 -18.67 -19.71 -1.31
N MET A 12 -17.97 -19.11 -2.28
CA MET A 12 -18.24 -17.73 -2.72
C MET A 12 -18.42 -17.60 -4.24
N ASP A 13 -19.16 -18.54 -4.89
CA ASP A 13 -19.64 -18.34 -6.26
C ASP A 13 -20.99 -17.61 -6.24
N GLY A 14 -20.97 -16.28 -6.41
CA GLY A 14 -22.12 -15.44 -6.72
C GLY A 14 -21.93 -14.71 -8.05
N PRO A 15 -22.99 -14.42 -8.81
CA PRO A 15 -22.86 -13.83 -10.13
C PRO A 15 -22.32 -12.40 -10.06
N PHE A 16 -21.21 -12.16 -10.79
CA PHE A 16 -20.60 -10.84 -10.93
C PHE A 16 -21.36 -10.03 -11.96
N ASP A 17 -21.74 -8.81 -11.59
CA ASP A 17 -22.26 -7.80 -12.50
C ASP A 17 -21.06 -7.01 -13.04
N ASP A 18 -20.78 -7.17 -14.35
CA ASP A 18 -19.61 -6.62 -15.07
C ASP A 18 -19.74 -5.11 -15.38
N ALA A 19 -20.41 -4.31 -14.56
CA ALA A 19 -20.45 -2.87 -14.75
C ALA A 19 -19.10 -2.23 -14.37
N PRO A 20 -18.45 -1.46 -15.26
CA PRO A 20 -17.21 -0.76 -14.92
C PRO A 20 -17.51 0.33 -13.89
N ILE A 21 -17.09 0.11 -12.65
CA ILE A 21 -17.17 1.11 -11.59
C ILE A 21 -16.11 2.16 -11.90
N ALA A 22 -16.54 3.33 -12.37
CA ALA A 22 -15.70 4.51 -12.48
C ALA A 22 -15.28 4.91 -11.06
N GLY A 23 -14.07 4.53 -10.66
CA GLY A 23 -13.49 4.95 -9.39
C GLY A 23 -13.28 6.48 -9.37
N PRO A 24 -13.31 7.10 -8.18
CA PRO A 24 -13.04 8.52 -8.05
C PRO A 24 -11.65 8.84 -8.60
N LYS A 25 -11.55 9.95 -9.31
CA LYS A 25 -10.26 10.49 -9.74
C LYS A 25 -9.51 10.90 -8.48
N ALA A 26 -8.48 10.13 -8.11
CA ALA A 26 -7.56 10.54 -7.06
C ALA A 26 -7.06 11.95 -7.36
N THR A 27 -7.01 12.81 -6.35
CA THR A 27 -6.41 14.16 -6.50
C THR A 27 -4.96 13.98 -6.94
N PRO A 28 -4.54 14.51 -8.08
CA PRO A 28 -3.17 14.37 -8.54
C PRO A 28 -2.21 14.97 -7.52
N ILE A 29 -1.09 14.28 -7.28
CA ILE A 29 -0.03 14.83 -6.44
C ILE A 29 0.49 16.14 -7.03
N ASP A 30 0.69 17.15 -6.19
CA ASP A 30 1.32 18.41 -6.60
C ASP A 30 2.82 18.16 -6.81
N LEU A 31 3.21 18.11 -8.09
CA LEU A 31 4.61 17.86 -8.47
C LEU A 31 5.53 19.06 -8.21
N ASP A 32 4.96 20.26 -8.08
CA ASP A 32 5.75 21.48 -7.87
C ASP A 32 6.33 21.57 -6.44
N GLN A 33 5.81 20.76 -5.51
CA GLN A 33 6.42 20.61 -4.18
C GLN A 33 7.81 19.95 -4.21
N PHE A 34 8.20 19.31 -5.32
CA PHE A 34 9.50 18.65 -5.46
C PHE A 34 10.47 19.49 -6.27
N ASP A 35 11.45 20.09 -5.61
CA ASP A 35 12.49 20.93 -6.24
C ASP A 35 13.40 20.13 -7.18
N ARG A 36 13.61 18.84 -6.89
CA ARG A 36 14.52 17.98 -7.66
C ARG A 36 13.78 17.23 -8.76
N PRO A 37 14.23 17.33 -10.03
CA PRO A 37 13.59 16.62 -11.15
C PRO A 37 13.50 15.09 -10.94
N ALA A 38 14.48 14.48 -10.27
CA ALA A 38 14.47 13.05 -9.97
C ALA A 38 13.34 12.67 -9.00
N GLU A 39 13.10 13.47 -7.96
CA GLU A 39 11.99 13.23 -7.02
C GLU A 39 10.64 13.52 -7.67
N ARG A 40 10.56 14.57 -8.47
CA ARG A 40 9.35 14.90 -9.25
C ARG A 40 8.98 13.76 -10.18
N ALA A 41 9.92 13.24 -10.95
CA ALA A 41 9.69 12.09 -11.84
C ALA A 41 9.27 10.84 -11.05
N TYR A 42 9.98 10.52 -9.98
CA TYR A 42 9.69 9.35 -9.16
C TYR A 42 8.30 9.42 -8.53
N HIS A 43 7.98 10.49 -7.82
CA HIS A 43 6.69 10.63 -7.14
C HIS A 43 5.53 10.73 -8.14
N GLY A 44 5.71 11.45 -9.26
CA GLY A 44 4.69 11.56 -10.29
C GLY A 44 4.34 10.23 -10.96
N ILE A 45 5.34 9.43 -11.31
CA ILE A 45 5.12 8.12 -11.92
C ILE A 45 4.55 7.14 -10.88
N ARG A 46 5.10 7.14 -9.67
CA ARG A 46 4.63 6.28 -8.57
C ARG A 46 3.17 6.54 -8.25
N ASP A 47 2.79 7.80 -8.12
CA ASP A 47 1.40 8.19 -7.86
C ASP A 47 0.47 7.76 -9.00
N ALA A 48 0.88 7.96 -10.25
CA ALA A 48 0.11 7.53 -11.42
C ALA A 48 -0.11 5.99 -11.48
N ILE A 49 0.85 5.22 -11.00
CA ILE A 49 0.70 3.76 -10.85
C ILE A 49 -0.25 3.43 -9.70
N LEU A 50 -0.05 4.03 -8.54
CA LEU A 50 -0.82 3.71 -7.34
C LEU A 50 -2.30 4.12 -7.46
N ASN A 51 -2.59 5.23 -8.13
CA ASN A 51 -3.95 5.71 -8.35
C ASN A 51 -4.65 5.10 -9.58
N GLY A 52 -3.96 4.25 -10.36
CA GLY A 52 -4.51 3.55 -11.52
C GLY A 52 -4.55 4.37 -12.81
N THR A 53 -3.95 5.55 -12.87
CA THR A 53 -3.75 6.32 -14.11
C THR A 53 -2.87 5.54 -15.09
N LEU A 54 -1.80 4.91 -14.56
CA LEU A 54 -1.00 3.91 -15.25
C LEU A 54 -1.42 2.53 -14.74
N LYS A 55 -1.95 1.71 -15.62
CA LYS A 55 -2.53 0.40 -15.27
C LYS A 55 -1.50 -0.71 -15.33
N GLY A 56 -1.76 -1.80 -14.62
CA GLY A 56 -0.96 -3.03 -14.73
C GLY A 56 -0.75 -3.45 -16.18
N GLY A 57 0.49 -3.75 -16.57
CA GLY A 57 0.90 -4.08 -17.92
C GLY A 57 1.17 -2.89 -18.86
N ASP A 58 0.85 -1.65 -18.47
CA ASP A 58 1.13 -0.48 -19.31
C ASP A 58 2.63 -0.31 -19.56
N HIS A 59 2.98 0.05 -20.78
CA HIS A 59 4.36 0.34 -21.17
C HIS A 59 4.80 1.71 -20.67
N LEU A 60 5.81 1.75 -19.81
CA LEU A 60 6.39 2.94 -19.20
C LEU A 60 7.41 3.60 -20.14
N ARG A 61 6.91 4.37 -21.11
CA ARG A 61 7.74 5.05 -22.11
C ARG A 61 8.36 6.31 -21.51
N GLU A 62 9.71 6.39 -21.53
CA GLU A 62 10.47 7.52 -20.95
C GLU A 62 9.99 8.89 -21.46
N GLU A 63 9.66 9.01 -22.75
CA GLU A 63 9.22 10.26 -23.36
C GLU A 63 7.87 10.73 -22.83
N SER A 64 6.87 9.83 -22.80
CA SER A 64 5.53 10.13 -22.29
C SER A 64 5.57 10.48 -20.81
N LEU A 65 6.39 9.77 -20.03
CA LEU A 65 6.55 10.02 -18.60
C LEU A 65 7.28 11.33 -18.31
N ALA A 66 8.26 11.70 -19.14
CA ALA A 66 8.94 12.99 -19.07
C ALA A 66 7.95 14.17 -19.28
N GLN A 67 7.05 14.04 -20.26
CA GLN A 67 5.97 15.00 -20.47
C GLN A 67 5.00 15.04 -19.29
N MET A 68 4.57 13.90 -18.79
CA MET A 68 3.62 13.79 -17.67
C MET A 68 4.17 14.43 -16.39
N THR A 69 5.47 14.27 -16.13
CA THR A 69 6.10 14.76 -14.88
C THR A 69 6.77 16.12 -15.02
N GLY A 70 6.76 16.72 -16.22
CA GLY A 70 7.43 18.00 -16.49
C GLY A 70 8.96 17.93 -16.29
N THR A 71 9.57 16.76 -16.62
CA THR A 71 11.01 16.53 -16.46
C THR A 71 11.65 16.08 -17.78
N SER A 72 12.97 15.83 -17.76
CA SER A 72 13.69 15.22 -18.88
C SER A 72 13.70 13.67 -18.75
N ARG A 73 14.22 12.98 -19.77
CA ARG A 73 14.26 11.51 -19.79
C ARG A 73 15.22 10.90 -18.76
N THR A 74 16.29 11.62 -18.37
CA THR A 74 17.28 11.11 -17.41
C THR A 74 16.67 10.89 -16.02
N PRO A 75 16.02 11.87 -15.35
CA PRO A 75 15.34 11.64 -14.08
C PRO A 75 14.22 10.61 -14.18
N VAL A 76 13.53 10.49 -15.32
CA VAL A 76 12.54 9.44 -15.54
C VAL A 76 13.18 8.04 -15.52
N ARG A 77 14.35 7.87 -16.17
CA ARG A 77 15.06 6.60 -16.17
C ARG A 77 15.51 6.18 -14.78
N ASP A 78 16.01 7.13 -14.00
CA ASP A 78 16.40 6.90 -12.60
C ASP A 78 15.17 6.54 -11.76
N ALA A 79 14.05 7.24 -11.93
CA ALA A 79 12.79 6.94 -11.28
C ALA A 79 12.28 5.52 -11.63
N LEU A 80 12.33 5.13 -12.91
CA LEU A 80 11.95 3.79 -13.35
C LEU A 80 12.84 2.70 -12.73
N GLY A 81 14.12 2.96 -12.55
CA GLY A 81 15.03 2.05 -11.85
C GLY A 81 14.61 1.83 -10.39
N ARG A 82 14.21 2.90 -9.68
CA ARG A 82 13.68 2.82 -8.31
C ARG A 82 12.35 2.04 -8.26
N LEU A 83 11.42 2.33 -9.17
CA LEU A 83 10.12 1.65 -9.23
C LEU A 83 10.24 0.15 -9.53
N VAL A 84 11.24 -0.25 -10.34
CA VAL A 84 11.57 -1.66 -10.56
C VAL A 84 12.09 -2.31 -9.27
N ALA A 85 12.98 -1.63 -8.53
CA ALA A 85 13.49 -2.12 -7.25
C ALA A 85 12.38 -2.25 -6.20
N GLU A 86 11.34 -1.40 -6.26
CA GLU A 86 10.17 -1.44 -5.39
C GLU A 86 9.10 -2.45 -5.84
N GLY A 87 9.26 -3.06 -7.02
CA GLY A 87 8.29 -4.01 -7.55
C GLY A 87 7.04 -3.37 -8.19
N LEU A 88 6.96 -2.05 -8.27
CA LEU A 88 5.85 -1.33 -8.93
C LEU A 88 5.98 -1.34 -10.46
N ALA A 89 7.18 -1.54 -10.96
CA ALA A 89 7.45 -1.73 -12.38
C ALA A 89 8.29 -3.01 -12.57
N ARG A 90 8.19 -3.61 -13.73
CA ARG A 90 9.02 -4.75 -14.16
C ARG A 90 9.84 -4.39 -15.39
N ALA A 91 11.03 -4.93 -15.47
CA ALA A 91 11.93 -4.77 -16.60
C ALA A 91 11.79 -5.98 -17.53
N GLU A 92 11.53 -5.74 -18.82
CA GLU A 92 11.58 -6.75 -19.86
C GLU A 92 12.50 -6.27 -20.99
N ASN A 93 13.64 -6.89 -21.13
CA ASN A 93 14.68 -6.47 -22.05
C ASN A 93 15.07 -4.99 -21.82
N ARG A 94 14.79 -4.12 -22.80
CA ARG A 94 15.06 -2.66 -22.73
C ARG A 94 13.83 -1.83 -22.32
N SER A 95 12.69 -2.48 -22.14
CA SER A 95 11.41 -1.83 -21.80
C SER A 95 11.08 -1.95 -20.32
N ARG A 96 10.21 -1.09 -19.87
CA ARG A 96 9.65 -1.12 -18.51
C ARG A 96 8.13 -1.11 -18.63
N PHE A 97 7.48 -1.88 -17.77
CA PHE A 97 6.03 -2.00 -17.70
C PHE A 97 5.57 -1.84 -16.27
N VAL A 98 4.36 -1.33 -16.07
CA VAL A 98 3.72 -1.38 -14.75
C VAL A 98 3.57 -2.84 -14.34
N SER A 99 3.92 -3.17 -13.11
CA SER A 99 3.73 -4.53 -12.59
C SER A 99 2.26 -4.90 -12.64
N ASP A 100 1.98 -6.09 -13.13
CA ASP A 100 0.66 -6.68 -13.16
C ASP A 100 0.71 -7.95 -12.30
N PHE A 101 -0.09 -7.96 -11.23
CA PHE A 101 -0.08 -9.05 -10.27
C PHE A 101 -1.36 -9.86 -10.44
N SER A 102 -1.23 -11.17 -10.47
CA SER A 102 -2.39 -12.05 -10.38
C SER A 102 -3.04 -11.97 -9.00
N TYR A 103 -4.29 -12.41 -8.89
CA TYR A 103 -4.96 -12.49 -7.59
C TYR A 103 -4.16 -13.32 -6.57
N ASP A 104 -3.62 -14.45 -7.01
CA ASP A 104 -2.82 -15.34 -6.14
C ASP A 104 -1.55 -14.64 -5.63
N GLU A 105 -0.88 -13.85 -6.47
CA GLU A 105 0.27 -13.04 -6.03
C GLU A 105 -0.13 -11.98 -5.02
N VAL A 106 -1.28 -11.33 -5.20
CA VAL A 106 -1.79 -10.35 -4.22
C VAL A 106 -2.05 -11.03 -2.88
N VAL A 107 -2.65 -12.21 -2.85
CA VAL A 107 -2.85 -13.00 -1.62
C VAL A 107 -1.52 -13.31 -0.94
N VAL A 108 -0.51 -13.74 -1.70
CA VAL A 108 0.84 -14.00 -1.17
C VAL A 108 1.48 -12.73 -0.60
N ILE A 109 1.34 -11.59 -1.28
CA ILE A 109 1.86 -10.31 -0.79
C ILE A 109 1.20 -9.93 0.54
N PHE A 110 -0.12 -10.08 0.68
CA PHE A 110 -0.82 -9.81 1.94
C PHE A 110 -0.42 -10.76 3.06
N ASP A 111 -0.20 -12.05 2.78
CA ASP A 111 0.31 -13.00 3.78
C ASP A 111 1.72 -12.64 4.24
N LEU A 112 2.62 -12.33 3.32
CA LEU A 112 3.97 -11.86 3.64
C LEU A 112 3.95 -10.56 4.45
N ARG A 113 3.11 -9.61 4.05
CA ARG A 113 2.91 -8.35 4.76
C ARG A 113 2.48 -8.61 6.20
N SER A 114 1.46 -9.42 6.41
CA SER A 114 0.96 -9.76 7.74
C SER A 114 2.06 -10.37 8.63
N ARG A 115 2.91 -11.24 8.08
CA ARG A 115 4.03 -11.85 8.82
C ARG A 115 5.12 -10.83 9.17
N LEU A 116 5.48 -9.96 8.23
CA LEU A 116 6.47 -8.91 8.44
C LEU A 116 5.97 -7.89 9.46
N GLU A 117 4.71 -7.48 9.38
CA GLU A 117 4.10 -6.53 10.30
C GLU A 117 3.96 -7.11 11.72
N GLY A 118 3.56 -8.38 11.84
CA GLY A 118 3.53 -9.07 13.13
C GLY A 118 4.91 -9.15 13.79
N TYR A 119 5.95 -9.49 13.01
CA TYR A 119 7.33 -9.46 13.50
C TYR A 119 7.77 -8.04 13.88
N ALA A 120 7.42 -7.04 13.05
CA ALA A 120 7.73 -5.65 13.31
C ALA A 120 7.05 -5.14 14.60
N ALA A 121 5.79 -5.45 14.82
CA ALA A 121 5.05 -5.07 16.03
C ALA A 121 5.71 -5.67 17.29
N ARG A 122 6.09 -6.96 17.24
CA ARG A 122 6.81 -7.61 18.33
C ARG A 122 8.15 -6.96 18.62
N LEU A 123 8.91 -6.60 17.59
CA LEU A 123 10.20 -5.93 17.78
C LEU A 123 10.02 -4.48 18.25
N ALA A 124 9.02 -3.78 17.71
CA ALA A 124 8.68 -2.42 18.07
C ALA A 124 8.24 -2.31 19.54
N SER A 125 7.52 -3.29 20.10
CA SER A 125 7.04 -3.26 21.49
C SER A 125 8.16 -3.00 22.51
N GLN A 126 9.40 -3.40 22.18
CA GLN A 126 10.57 -3.20 23.02
C GLN A 126 11.29 -1.87 22.78
N ARG A 127 11.01 -1.17 21.69
CA ARG A 127 11.80 -0.02 21.19
C ARG A 127 10.99 1.24 20.96
N ILE A 128 9.67 1.12 20.89
CA ILE A 128 8.77 2.23 20.62
C ILE A 128 8.80 3.26 21.75
N ARG A 129 8.76 4.52 21.40
CA ARG A 129 8.76 5.65 22.33
C ARG A 129 7.33 6.12 22.58
N PRO A 130 7.06 6.77 23.72
CA PRO A 130 5.73 7.28 24.04
C PRO A 130 5.14 8.17 22.92
N GLU A 131 5.93 9.07 22.35
CA GLU A 131 5.49 9.97 21.29
C GLU A 131 5.05 9.23 20.02
N GLU A 132 5.67 8.09 19.74
CA GLU A 132 5.31 7.24 18.59
C GLU A 132 4.01 6.46 18.87
N ILE A 133 3.74 6.11 20.12
CA ILE A 133 2.44 5.53 20.53
C ILE A 133 1.33 6.56 20.41
N ASP A 134 1.58 7.82 20.81
CA ASP A 134 0.63 8.92 20.66
C ASP A 134 0.29 9.15 19.17
N ASP A 135 1.29 9.11 18.29
CA ASP A 135 1.09 9.19 16.84
C ASP A 135 0.22 8.05 16.30
N LEU A 136 0.46 6.81 16.73
CA LEU A 136 -0.34 5.65 16.34
C LEU A 136 -1.78 5.76 16.84
N THR A 137 -1.96 6.21 18.08
CA THR A 137 -3.29 6.42 18.68
C THR A 137 -4.08 7.45 17.86
N ARG A 138 -3.44 8.57 17.51
CA ARG A 138 -4.09 9.61 16.67
C ARG A 138 -4.53 9.06 15.31
N ILE A 139 -3.69 8.24 14.65
CA ILE A 139 -4.07 7.60 13.36
C ILE A 139 -5.28 6.69 13.55
N VAL A 140 -5.32 5.91 14.63
CA VAL A 140 -6.46 5.03 14.95
C VAL A 140 -7.74 5.84 15.17
N ASP A 141 -7.67 6.97 15.88
CA ASP A 141 -8.80 7.85 16.12
C ASP A 141 -9.29 8.50 14.81
N GLU A 142 -8.38 8.95 13.93
CA GLU A 142 -8.71 9.47 12.59
C GLU A 142 -9.42 8.41 11.72
N ILE A 143 -9.00 7.14 11.79
CA ILE A 143 -9.68 6.04 11.08
C ILE A 143 -11.08 5.79 11.64
N ASP A 144 -11.31 5.95 12.94
CA ASP A 144 -12.64 5.79 13.51
C ASP A 144 -13.65 6.82 13.01
N GLU A 145 -13.19 8.05 12.77
CA GLU A 145 -14.04 9.08 12.18
C GLU A 145 -14.55 8.69 10.78
N LEU A 146 -13.79 7.87 10.06
CA LEU A 146 -14.16 7.37 8.72
C LEU A 146 -15.04 6.12 8.76
N ALA A 147 -15.16 5.44 9.91
CA ALA A 147 -15.70 4.07 9.98
C ALA A 147 -17.18 3.94 9.57
N ASP A 148 -17.93 5.02 9.63
CA ASP A 148 -19.36 5.07 9.25
C ASP A 148 -19.58 5.58 7.82
N GLU A 149 -18.53 6.10 7.18
CA GLU A 149 -18.56 6.56 5.81
C GLU A 149 -18.06 5.46 4.85
N GLN A 150 -18.90 5.07 3.88
CA GLN A 150 -18.53 4.11 2.84
C GLN A 150 -18.44 4.80 1.47
N THR A 151 -17.76 5.94 1.45
CA THR A 151 -17.49 6.66 0.20
C THR A 151 -16.13 6.25 -0.36
N ASP A 152 -15.93 6.47 -1.64
CA ASP A 152 -14.61 6.23 -2.26
C ASP A 152 -13.52 7.09 -1.63
N GLU A 153 -13.85 8.29 -1.18
CA GLU A 153 -12.93 9.20 -0.48
C GLU A 153 -12.54 8.66 0.89
N SER A 154 -13.50 8.14 1.66
CA SER A 154 -13.23 7.52 2.97
C SER A 154 -12.37 6.26 2.84
N ILE A 155 -12.56 5.47 1.77
CA ILE A 155 -11.73 4.29 1.49
C ILE A 155 -10.29 4.69 1.13
N GLN A 156 -10.10 5.74 0.33
CA GLN A 156 -8.77 6.25 0.01
C GLN A 156 -8.05 6.79 1.25
N THR A 157 -8.76 7.58 2.05
CA THR A 157 -8.23 8.13 3.31
C THR A 157 -7.87 7.00 4.27
N PHE A 158 -8.74 6.00 4.41
CA PHE A 158 -8.45 4.80 5.19
C PHE A 158 -7.18 4.09 4.70
N ALA A 159 -7.05 3.86 3.38
CA ALA A 159 -5.88 3.19 2.82
C ALA A 159 -4.57 3.96 3.12
N ALA A 160 -4.61 5.29 3.05
CA ALA A 160 -3.47 6.14 3.38
C ALA A 160 -3.11 6.07 4.87
N LEU A 161 -4.09 6.21 5.76
CA LEU A 161 -3.91 6.11 7.21
C LEU A 161 -3.44 4.72 7.64
N ASN A 162 -4.01 3.66 7.05
CA ASN A 162 -3.60 2.29 7.28
C ASN A 162 -2.11 2.07 6.89
N THR A 163 -1.71 2.58 5.73
CA THR A 163 -0.30 2.53 5.29
C THR A 163 0.60 3.30 6.25
N GLN A 164 0.17 4.48 6.71
CA GLN A 164 0.91 5.29 7.67
C GLN A 164 1.06 4.57 9.02
N PHE A 165 0.00 3.96 9.52
CA PHE A 165 0.00 3.18 10.77
C PHE A 165 1.08 2.08 10.75
N HIS A 166 1.03 1.22 9.75
CA HIS A 166 1.98 0.12 9.62
C HIS A 166 3.42 0.60 9.38
N SER A 167 3.61 1.66 8.60
CA SER A 167 4.93 2.27 8.37
C SER A 167 5.54 2.84 9.66
N ARG A 168 4.73 3.43 10.56
CA ARG A 168 5.19 3.92 11.87
C ARG A 168 5.68 2.77 12.76
N ILE A 169 4.95 1.65 12.81
CA ILE A 169 5.36 0.46 13.57
C ILE A 169 6.69 -0.07 13.04
N ILE A 170 6.83 -0.21 11.72
CA ILE A 170 8.06 -0.68 11.10
C ILE A 170 9.24 0.26 11.39
N SER A 171 9.02 1.58 11.35
CA SER A 171 10.03 2.57 11.70
C SER A 171 10.44 2.48 13.18
N ALA A 172 9.51 2.18 14.07
CA ALA A 172 9.77 2.00 15.50
C ALA A 172 10.66 0.78 15.79
N THR A 173 10.79 -0.16 14.87
CA THR A 173 11.73 -1.29 14.99
C THR A 173 13.20 -0.88 14.93
N ARG A 174 13.52 0.29 14.37
CA ARG A 174 14.88 0.77 14.11
C ARG A 174 15.70 -0.18 13.21
N SER A 175 15.05 -1.01 12.42
CA SER A 175 15.69 -1.95 11.50
C SER A 175 15.57 -1.46 10.05
N THR A 176 16.67 -1.03 9.46
CA THR A 176 16.72 -0.58 8.07
C THR A 176 16.34 -1.72 7.10
N GLN A 177 16.78 -2.95 7.38
CA GLN A 177 16.46 -4.10 6.55
C GLN A 177 14.94 -4.38 6.55
N LEU A 178 14.33 -4.33 7.74
CA LEU A 178 12.90 -4.55 7.86
C LEU A 178 12.09 -3.44 7.16
N GLN A 179 12.52 -2.19 7.27
CA GLN A 179 11.93 -1.07 6.54
C GLN A 179 11.99 -1.29 5.03
N THR A 180 13.16 -1.69 4.50
CA THR A 180 13.35 -1.94 3.07
C THR A 180 12.47 -3.10 2.57
N LEU A 181 12.45 -4.23 3.27
CA LEU A 181 11.63 -5.38 2.90
C LEU A 181 10.14 -5.07 2.96
N SER A 182 9.70 -4.37 3.99
CA SER A 182 8.28 -4.03 4.16
C SER A 182 7.81 -2.99 3.15
N ALA A 183 8.65 -2.07 2.71
CA ALA A 183 8.29 -1.07 1.70
C ALA A 183 7.79 -1.72 0.39
N GLN A 184 8.34 -2.88 0.02
CA GLN A 184 7.93 -3.63 -1.17
C GLN A 184 6.55 -4.28 -1.02
N THR A 185 6.10 -4.54 0.19
CA THR A 185 4.80 -5.18 0.46
C THR A 185 3.70 -4.19 0.82
N ILE A 186 4.05 -2.96 1.25
CA ILE A 186 3.09 -1.94 1.72
C ILE A 186 2.52 -1.13 0.54
N SER A 187 3.32 -0.86 -0.48
CA SER A 187 2.93 -0.03 -1.62
C SER A 187 2.31 -0.88 -2.73
N LEU A 188 1.01 -1.17 -2.63
CA LEU A 188 0.26 -1.82 -3.70
C LEU A 188 -0.59 -0.80 -4.46
N PRO A 189 -0.78 -0.98 -5.78
CA PRO A 189 -1.71 -0.15 -6.56
C PRO A 189 -3.11 -0.17 -5.95
N LEU A 190 -3.75 1.01 -5.90
CA LEU A 190 -5.07 1.17 -5.29
C LEU A 190 -6.13 0.24 -5.90
N GLU A 191 -6.09 0.02 -7.21
CA GLU A 191 -7.01 -0.88 -7.90
C GLU A 191 -6.89 -2.34 -7.42
N MET A 192 -5.68 -2.76 -7.06
CA MET A 192 -5.45 -4.09 -6.49
C MET A 192 -5.96 -4.17 -5.06
N ILE A 193 -5.69 -3.13 -4.26
CA ILE A 193 -6.23 -3.03 -2.90
C ILE A 193 -7.75 -3.01 -2.96
N LYS A 194 -8.35 -2.21 -3.84
CA LYS A 194 -9.79 -2.14 -4.03
C LYS A 194 -10.36 -3.51 -4.40
N LYS A 195 -9.81 -4.18 -5.41
CA LYS A 195 -10.29 -5.50 -5.83
C LYS A 195 -10.25 -6.50 -4.69
N PHE A 196 -9.14 -6.56 -3.94
CA PHE A 196 -9.01 -7.42 -2.78
C PHE A 196 -9.96 -7.01 -1.64
N VAL A 197 -10.08 -5.71 -1.37
CA VAL A 197 -10.96 -5.14 -0.33
C VAL A 197 -12.43 -5.37 -0.64
N TRP A 198 -12.87 -5.17 -1.90
CA TRP A 198 -14.25 -5.41 -2.32
C TRP A 198 -14.63 -6.89 -2.22
N GLU A 199 -13.75 -7.78 -2.66
CA GLU A 199 -13.96 -9.22 -2.55
C GLU A 199 -14.01 -9.70 -1.09
N GLN A 200 -13.23 -9.11 -0.20
CA GLN A 200 -13.19 -9.44 1.23
C GLN A 200 -14.15 -8.62 2.11
N LYS A 201 -14.96 -7.70 1.54
CA LYS A 201 -15.85 -6.79 2.29
C LYS A 201 -15.12 -6.15 3.47
N VAL A 202 -14.01 -5.45 3.22
CA VAL A 202 -13.23 -4.80 4.29
C VAL A 202 -14.13 -3.87 5.07
N ASN A 203 -14.33 -4.22 6.32
CA ASN A 203 -15.00 -3.39 7.29
C ASN A 203 -13.94 -2.54 7.98
N ILE A 204 -13.93 -1.23 7.68
CA ILE A 204 -12.98 -0.26 8.26
C ILE A 204 -12.99 -0.37 9.79
N ARG A 205 -14.15 -0.45 10.41
CA ARG A 205 -14.31 -0.58 11.86
C ARG A 205 -13.64 -1.85 12.42
N ARG A 206 -13.80 -2.99 11.74
CA ARG A 206 -13.15 -4.24 12.14
C ARG A 206 -11.64 -4.17 11.98
N SER A 207 -11.16 -3.62 10.87
CA SER A 207 -9.74 -3.42 10.63
C SER A 207 -9.12 -2.48 11.68
N ASN A 208 -9.81 -1.39 12.01
CA ASN A 208 -9.35 -0.45 13.03
C ASN A 208 -9.39 -1.02 14.45
N GLY A 209 -10.31 -1.96 14.72
CA GLY A 209 -10.29 -2.74 15.96
C GLY A 209 -8.96 -3.47 16.15
N GLN A 210 -8.42 -4.09 15.08
CA GLN A 210 -7.11 -4.74 15.11
C GLN A 210 -5.97 -3.74 15.34
N HIS A 211 -6.04 -2.53 14.77
CA HIS A 211 -5.06 -1.48 15.05
C HIS A 211 -5.07 -1.07 16.54
N ARG A 212 -6.24 -0.97 17.17
CA ARG A 212 -6.35 -0.72 18.61
C ARG A 212 -5.72 -1.81 19.45
N ASP A 213 -5.95 -3.07 19.09
CA ASP A 213 -5.35 -4.20 19.78
C ASP A 213 -3.82 -4.13 19.72
N ILE A 214 -3.26 -3.78 18.54
CA ILE A 214 -1.82 -3.58 18.35
C ILE A 214 -1.32 -2.43 19.22
N VAL A 215 -1.99 -1.26 19.24
CA VAL A 215 -1.60 -0.12 20.09
C VAL A 215 -1.65 -0.51 21.56
N GLY A 216 -2.68 -1.23 22.00
CA GLY A 216 -2.80 -1.73 23.37
C GLY A 216 -1.64 -2.67 23.74
N ALA A 217 -1.24 -3.56 22.85
CA ALA A 217 -0.11 -4.45 23.04
C ALA A 217 1.24 -3.67 23.10
N LEU A 218 1.39 -2.63 22.27
CA LEU A 218 2.58 -1.77 22.30
C LEU A 218 2.67 -0.96 23.61
N ILE A 219 1.54 -0.43 24.12
CA ILE A 219 1.47 0.29 25.41
C ILE A 219 1.86 -0.64 26.57
N SER A 220 1.32 -1.86 26.57
CA SER A 220 1.62 -2.86 27.61
C SER A 220 3.02 -3.49 27.45
N ARG A 221 3.73 -3.17 26.37
CA ARG A 221 5.01 -3.79 25.98
C ARG A 221 4.95 -5.32 25.93
N ASN A 222 3.76 -5.83 25.55
CA ASN A 222 3.56 -7.27 25.38
C ASN A 222 3.99 -7.71 23.97
N PRO A 223 5.01 -8.58 23.84
CA PRO A 223 5.49 -9.03 22.53
C PRO A 223 4.70 -10.23 21.96
N GLU A 224 3.67 -10.74 22.66
CA GLU A 224 2.87 -11.93 22.25
C GLU A 224 1.71 -11.61 21.31
#